data_8f84289b602e65dfe93bf44a50415730
#
_entry.id   8f84289b602e65dfe93bf44a50415730
#
_cell.length_a   1.000
_cell.length_b   1.000
_cell.length_c   1.000
_cell.angle_alpha   90.00
_cell.angle_beta   90.00
_cell.angle_gamma   90.00
#
_symmetry.space_group_name_H-M   'P 1'
#
loop_
_entity.id
_entity.type
_entity.pdbx_description
1 polymer ?
#
loop_
_entity_poly.entity_id
_entity_poly.type
_entity_poly.pdbx_seq_one_letter_code
_entity_poly.pdbx_strand_id
1 'polypeptide(L)'
;MNRLEVIRRAEAESHTSAYEALELYAPGSWLSQPVKALQALLPLYECRVGLRVLDLGSGVGRNAIACARQLPDSRVDCVDILPVAIEKLRENARNYGVSQRITGIVAPVDSFVIEPNGYDIILAASVLEHLDARESAIRKMQEIAEGIRPGGAAMILMNTGVKEWDADTGEALDAQFEVNLPPEEVRALLSEFFRGWEVLWDKCIHYEYPVPRGERMAVISSEVVTFTARRTK
;
A
#
# COMPACT_ATOMS: atom_id res chain seq x y z
N MET A 1 27.58 1.51 -3.95
CA MET A 1 26.15 1.46 -3.62
C MET A 1 25.52 0.48 -4.61
N ASN A 2 24.83 -0.53 -4.15
CA ASN A 2 24.14 -1.46 -5.05
C ASN A 2 22.83 -0.84 -5.57
N ARG A 3 22.20 -1.45 -6.61
CA ARG A 3 20.96 -0.93 -7.24
C ARG A 3 19.85 -0.71 -6.20
N LEU A 4 19.65 -1.66 -5.30
CA LEU A 4 18.62 -1.62 -4.26
C LEU A 4 18.79 -0.44 -3.30
N GLU A 5 20.04 -0.17 -2.89
CA GLU A 5 20.35 0.98 -2.01
C GLU A 5 20.06 2.32 -2.69
N VAL A 6 20.34 2.40 -4.01
CA VAL A 6 20.07 3.63 -4.80
C VAL A 6 18.57 3.88 -4.89
N ILE A 7 17.77 2.85 -5.23
CA ILE A 7 16.33 2.97 -5.37
C ILE A 7 15.71 3.36 -4.02
N ARG A 8 16.02 2.65 -2.94
CA ARG A 8 15.49 2.91 -1.59
C ARG A 8 15.81 4.32 -1.10
N ARG A 9 17.01 4.80 -1.39
CA ARG A 9 17.37 6.17 -1.03
C ARG A 9 16.57 7.20 -1.81
N ALA A 10 16.46 7.05 -3.13
CA ALA A 10 15.69 7.96 -3.97
C ALA A 10 14.21 7.98 -3.59
N GLU A 11 13.65 6.81 -3.29
CA GLU A 11 12.27 6.68 -2.84
C GLU A 11 12.05 7.32 -1.47
N ALA A 12 12.92 7.06 -0.50
CA ALA A 12 12.86 7.66 0.82
C ALA A 12 12.93 9.19 0.76
N GLU A 13 13.83 9.76 -0.07
CA GLU A 13 13.96 11.19 -0.30
C GLU A 13 12.68 11.77 -0.92
N SER A 14 12.13 11.11 -1.95
CA SER A 14 10.89 11.52 -2.63
C SER A 14 9.69 11.50 -1.70
N HIS A 15 9.49 10.41 -0.96
CA HIS A 15 8.37 10.29 -0.01
C HIS A 15 8.51 11.27 1.16
N THR A 16 9.71 11.45 1.72
CA THR A 16 9.95 12.44 2.78
C THR A 16 9.55 13.84 2.32
N SER A 17 10.03 14.27 1.15
CA SER A 17 9.67 15.57 0.59
C SER A 17 8.15 15.71 0.36
N ALA A 18 7.50 14.67 -0.15
CA ALA A 18 6.06 14.68 -0.36
C ALA A 18 5.28 14.74 0.96
N TYR A 19 5.71 14.01 1.99
CA TYR A 19 5.06 14.00 3.30
C TYR A 19 5.23 15.31 4.08
N GLU A 20 6.29 16.05 3.82
CA GLU A 20 6.50 17.40 4.37
C GLU A 20 5.67 18.46 3.65
N ALA A 21 5.51 18.34 2.32
CA ALA A 21 4.86 19.32 1.48
C ALA A 21 3.34 19.15 1.36
N LEU A 22 2.83 17.92 1.52
CA LEU A 22 1.44 17.58 1.25
C LEU A 22 0.64 17.37 2.54
N GLU A 23 -0.51 18.00 2.61
CA GLU A 23 -1.48 17.79 3.68
C GLU A 23 -2.39 16.59 3.35
N LEU A 24 -2.63 15.73 4.36
CA LEU A 24 -3.51 14.59 4.21
C LEU A 24 -4.96 15.05 3.93
N TYR A 25 -5.56 14.47 2.90
CA TYR A 25 -6.90 14.76 2.37
C TYR A 25 -7.08 16.14 1.75
N ALA A 26 -6.00 16.92 1.59
CA ALA A 26 -6.05 18.14 0.78
C ALA A 26 -6.15 17.77 -0.72
N PRO A 27 -6.88 18.56 -1.53
CA PRO A 27 -6.99 18.32 -2.97
C PRO A 27 -5.64 18.42 -3.69
N GLY A 28 -5.51 17.74 -4.84
CA GLY A 28 -4.38 17.92 -5.76
C GLY A 28 -3.23 16.93 -5.60
N SER A 29 -3.36 15.96 -4.70
CA SER A 29 -2.35 14.91 -4.54
C SER A 29 -2.98 13.51 -4.41
N TRP A 30 -2.12 12.50 -4.47
CA TRP A 30 -2.52 11.11 -4.19
C TRP A 30 -2.97 10.91 -2.73
N LEU A 31 -2.62 11.82 -1.82
CA LEU A 31 -3.08 11.81 -0.42
C LEU A 31 -4.51 12.34 -0.24
N SER A 32 -5.14 12.86 -1.28
CA SER A 32 -6.45 13.54 -1.19
C SER A 32 -7.61 12.63 -0.79
N GLN A 33 -7.50 11.33 -1.04
CA GLN A 33 -8.56 10.36 -0.71
C GLN A 33 -7.96 8.98 -0.41
N PRO A 34 -8.62 8.16 0.44
CA PRO A 34 -8.31 6.73 0.55
C PRO A 34 -8.44 6.03 -0.81
N VAL A 35 -7.78 4.90 -0.97
CA VAL A 35 -7.90 4.07 -2.17
C VAL A 35 -9.38 3.74 -2.44
N LYS A 36 -9.84 3.89 -3.69
CA LYS A 36 -11.26 3.66 -4.07
C LYS A 36 -11.77 2.27 -3.69
N ALA A 37 -10.93 1.25 -3.82
CA ALA A 37 -11.28 -0.10 -3.41
C ALA A 37 -11.51 -0.21 -1.89
N LEU A 38 -10.74 0.54 -1.09
CA LEU A 38 -10.97 0.63 0.35
C LEU A 38 -12.27 1.36 0.67
N GLN A 39 -12.56 2.47 -0.01
CA GLN A 39 -13.82 3.19 0.17
C GLN A 39 -15.05 2.30 -0.12
N ALA A 40 -14.93 1.38 -1.10
CA ALA A 40 -15.98 0.41 -1.40
C ALA A 40 -16.02 -0.74 -0.37
N LEU A 41 -14.90 -1.07 0.26
CA LEU A 41 -14.81 -2.14 1.26
C LEU A 41 -15.38 -1.75 2.62
N LEU A 42 -15.07 -0.54 3.11
CA LEU A 42 -15.38 -0.11 4.48
C LEU A 42 -16.86 -0.21 4.85
N PRO A 43 -17.86 0.15 3.98
CA PRO A 43 -19.27 0.01 4.29
C PRO A 43 -19.71 -1.43 4.62
N LEU A 44 -19.00 -2.45 4.13
CA LEU A 44 -19.32 -3.85 4.42
C LEU A 44 -18.96 -4.26 5.86
N TYR A 45 -18.19 -3.42 6.56
CA TYR A 45 -17.65 -3.67 7.89
C TYR A 45 -18.10 -2.67 8.96
N GLU A 46 -18.79 -1.59 8.60
CA GLU A 46 -19.16 -0.50 9.53
C GLU A 46 -20.11 -0.92 10.66
N CYS A 47 -20.86 -2.01 10.48
CA CYS A 47 -21.71 -2.59 11.54
C CYS A 47 -20.95 -3.57 12.47
N ARG A 48 -19.68 -3.85 12.20
CA ARG A 48 -18.82 -4.71 13.03
C ARG A 48 -17.99 -3.86 13.98
N VAL A 49 -17.86 -4.28 15.22
CA VAL A 49 -17.11 -3.57 16.26
C VAL A 49 -15.81 -4.30 16.61
N GLY A 50 -14.81 -3.56 17.10
CA GLY A 50 -13.58 -4.13 17.62
C GLY A 50 -12.69 -4.77 16.55
N LEU A 51 -12.78 -4.32 15.30
CA LEU A 51 -12.00 -4.87 14.19
C LEU A 51 -10.51 -4.58 14.36
N ARG A 52 -9.66 -5.56 14.04
CA ARG A 52 -8.22 -5.37 13.87
C ARG A 52 -7.89 -5.16 12.40
N VAL A 53 -7.26 -4.05 12.10
CA VAL A 53 -6.81 -3.67 10.76
C VAL A 53 -5.29 -3.57 10.74
N LEU A 54 -4.67 -4.05 9.66
CA LEU A 54 -3.24 -3.86 9.39
C LEU A 54 -3.09 -3.06 8.10
N ASP A 55 -2.30 -1.99 8.14
CA ASP A 55 -1.95 -1.17 6.97
C ASP A 55 -0.44 -1.28 6.74
N LEU A 56 -0.03 -2.07 5.75
CA LEU A 56 1.35 -2.28 5.34
C LEU A 56 1.77 -1.18 4.36
N GLY A 57 2.89 -0.51 4.62
CA GLY A 57 3.30 0.69 3.90
C GLY A 57 2.31 1.83 4.13
N SER A 58 1.97 2.09 5.39
CA SER A 58 0.89 3.00 5.76
C SER A 58 1.14 4.46 5.39
N GLY A 59 2.40 4.84 5.15
CA GLY A 59 2.79 6.23 4.92
C GLY A 59 2.30 7.13 6.05
N VAL A 60 1.71 8.25 5.68
CA VAL A 60 1.13 9.23 6.61
C VAL A 60 -0.30 8.92 7.07
N GLY A 61 -0.80 7.71 6.75
CA GLY A 61 -2.08 7.21 7.25
C GLY A 61 -3.28 7.43 6.35
N ARG A 62 -3.10 7.64 5.05
CA ARG A 62 -4.20 7.88 4.09
C ARG A 62 -5.33 6.85 4.20
N ASN A 63 -5.00 5.57 4.29
CA ASN A 63 -5.96 4.48 4.40
C ASN A 63 -6.29 4.17 5.87
N ALA A 64 -5.27 4.12 6.73
CA ALA A 64 -5.42 3.80 8.16
C ALA A 64 -6.39 4.74 8.89
N ILE A 65 -6.27 6.05 8.66
CA ILE A 65 -7.15 7.06 9.29
C ILE A 65 -8.59 6.90 8.81
N ALA A 66 -8.80 6.60 7.52
CA ALA A 66 -10.14 6.31 7.00
C ALA A 66 -10.76 5.08 7.69
N CYS A 67 -10.00 4.00 7.86
CA CYS A 67 -10.44 2.82 8.61
C CYS A 67 -10.81 3.20 10.05
N ALA A 68 -9.92 3.89 10.76
CA ALA A 68 -10.17 4.28 12.14
C ALA A 68 -11.38 5.22 12.32
N ARG A 69 -11.68 6.06 11.32
CA ARG A 69 -12.84 6.96 11.36
C ARG A 69 -14.16 6.28 11.05
N GLN A 70 -14.17 5.31 10.13
CA GLN A 70 -15.41 4.70 9.64
C GLN A 70 -15.77 3.40 10.38
N LEU A 71 -14.77 2.69 10.93
CA LEU A 71 -15.01 1.41 11.62
C LEU A 71 -15.05 1.64 13.14
N PRO A 72 -16.20 1.39 13.80
CA PRO A 72 -16.33 1.60 15.24
C PRO A 72 -15.38 0.73 16.04
N ASP A 73 -14.73 1.32 17.05
CA ASP A 73 -13.82 0.64 17.99
C ASP A 73 -12.70 -0.20 17.32
N SER A 74 -12.38 0.10 16.05
CA SER A 74 -11.29 -0.57 15.35
C SER A 74 -9.93 -0.20 15.94
N ARG A 75 -8.97 -1.13 15.84
CA ARG A 75 -7.55 -0.89 16.09
C ARG A 75 -6.79 -1.09 14.78
N VAL A 76 -5.97 -0.11 14.43
CA VAL A 76 -5.22 -0.10 13.17
C VAL A 76 -3.74 -0.11 13.48
N ASP A 77 -3.08 -1.22 13.17
CA ASP A 77 -1.63 -1.34 13.20
C ASP A 77 -1.09 -0.85 11.84
N CYS A 78 -0.20 0.14 11.88
CA CYS A 78 0.33 0.82 10.70
C CYS A 78 1.83 0.60 10.63
N VAL A 79 2.30 -0.07 9.59
CA VAL A 79 3.72 -0.41 9.42
C VAL A 79 4.29 0.41 8.26
N ASP A 80 5.39 1.10 8.51
CA ASP A 80 6.15 1.80 7.47
C ASP A 80 7.64 1.80 7.82
N ILE A 81 8.49 1.76 6.81
CA ILE A 81 9.94 1.77 7.00
C ILE A 81 10.47 3.16 7.36
N LEU A 82 9.76 4.23 6.98
CA LEU A 82 10.18 5.61 7.17
C LEU A 82 9.72 6.16 8.53
N PRO A 83 10.64 6.51 9.45
CA PRO A 83 10.27 7.15 10.72
C PRO A 83 9.44 8.42 10.54
N VAL A 84 9.76 9.25 9.53
CA VAL A 84 9.03 10.48 9.21
C VAL A 84 7.58 10.20 8.83
N ALA A 85 7.31 9.11 8.12
CA ALA A 85 5.94 8.71 7.78
C ALA A 85 5.13 8.38 9.05
N ILE A 86 5.72 7.62 9.96
CA ILE A 86 5.07 7.23 11.23
C ILE A 86 4.89 8.45 12.17
N GLU A 87 5.82 9.38 12.19
CA GLU A 87 5.66 10.64 12.95
C GLU A 87 4.49 11.45 12.38
N LYS A 88 4.41 11.60 11.07
CA LYS A 88 3.33 12.31 10.38
C LYS A 88 1.98 11.60 10.52
N LEU A 89 1.98 10.25 10.47
CA LEU A 89 0.80 9.43 10.77
C LEU A 89 0.25 9.76 12.17
N ARG A 90 1.12 9.82 13.19
CA ARG A 90 0.71 10.14 14.58
C ARG A 90 0.16 11.56 14.70
N GLU A 91 0.75 12.52 14.00
CA GLU A 91 0.22 13.90 13.91
C GLU A 91 -1.17 13.90 13.28
N ASN A 92 -1.31 13.28 12.10
CA ASN A 92 -2.59 13.16 11.41
C ASN A 92 -3.64 12.43 12.26
N ALA A 93 -3.27 11.35 12.96
CA ALA A 93 -4.18 10.62 13.83
C ALA A 93 -4.72 11.50 14.98
N ARG A 94 -3.90 12.43 15.53
CA ARG A 94 -4.37 13.43 16.50
C ARG A 94 -5.32 14.43 15.85
N ASN A 95 -4.96 14.97 14.70
CA ASN A 95 -5.75 15.97 13.99
C ASN A 95 -7.14 15.45 13.58
N TYR A 96 -7.24 14.15 13.27
CA TYR A 96 -8.50 13.49 12.92
C TYR A 96 -9.19 12.80 14.11
N GLY A 97 -8.68 12.95 15.34
CA GLY A 97 -9.32 12.44 16.57
C GLY A 97 -9.33 10.93 16.71
N VAL A 98 -8.37 10.22 16.09
CA VAL A 98 -8.31 8.74 16.06
C VAL A 98 -7.02 8.18 16.68
N SER A 99 -6.22 8.99 17.36
CA SER A 99 -4.91 8.60 17.91
C SER A 99 -4.94 7.39 18.83
N GLN A 100 -6.04 7.18 19.58
CA GLN A 100 -6.22 6.04 20.48
C GLN A 100 -6.44 4.70 19.75
N ARG A 101 -6.70 4.75 18.44
CA ARG A 101 -7.00 3.60 17.60
C ARG A 101 -5.89 3.27 16.59
N ILE A 102 -4.87 4.11 16.49
CA ILE A 102 -3.76 3.99 15.54
C ILE A 102 -2.48 3.64 16.30
N THR A 103 -1.83 2.54 15.89
CA THR A 103 -0.50 2.15 16.36
C THR A 103 0.48 2.28 15.20
N GLY A 104 1.41 3.23 15.25
CA GLY A 104 2.46 3.39 14.25
C GLY A 104 3.72 2.61 14.61
N ILE A 105 4.17 1.75 13.70
CA ILE A 105 5.31 0.82 13.85
C ILE A 105 6.32 1.15 12.75
N VAL A 106 7.54 1.53 13.15
CA VAL A 106 8.66 1.71 12.21
C VAL A 106 9.32 0.36 12.01
N ALA A 107 9.08 -0.26 10.86
CA ALA A 107 9.67 -1.55 10.49
C ALA A 107 9.62 -1.76 8.97
N PRO A 108 10.58 -2.51 8.40
CA PRO A 108 10.45 -3.01 7.04
C PRO A 108 9.30 -4.00 6.93
N VAL A 109 8.48 -3.87 5.89
CA VAL A 109 7.35 -4.80 5.64
C VAL A 109 7.84 -6.22 5.40
N ASP A 110 9.02 -6.39 4.79
CA ASP A 110 9.64 -7.71 4.55
C ASP A 110 9.75 -8.55 5.82
N SER A 111 10.18 -7.93 6.92
CA SER A 111 10.45 -8.60 8.20
C SER A 111 9.28 -8.52 9.18
N PHE A 112 8.25 -7.75 8.89
CA PHE A 112 7.06 -7.68 9.73
C PHE A 112 6.28 -8.98 9.67
N VAL A 113 6.13 -9.66 10.81
CA VAL A 113 5.41 -10.94 10.90
C VAL A 113 3.91 -10.69 11.01
N ILE A 114 3.14 -11.25 10.08
CA ILE A 114 1.69 -11.22 10.12
C ILE A 114 1.20 -12.48 10.85
N GLU A 115 0.53 -12.30 11.99
CA GLU A 115 -0.04 -13.44 12.73
C GLU A 115 -1.15 -14.12 11.92
N PRO A 116 -1.12 -15.45 11.73
CA PRO A 116 -2.21 -16.17 11.07
C PRO A 116 -3.55 -15.89 11.75
N ASN A 117 -4.58 -15.56 10.95
CA ASN A 117 -5.89 -15.14 11.45
C ASN A 117 -5.82 -13.99 12.49
N GLY A 118 -4.82 -13.11 12.36
CA GLY A 118 -4.59 -12.01 13.29
C GLY A 118 -5.47 -10.80 13.05
N TYR A 119 -5.93 -10.59 11.82
CA TYR A 119 -6.58 -9.36 11.37
C TYR A 119 -7.92 -9.60 10.68
N ASP A 120 -8.81 -8.64 10.82
CA ASP A 120 -10.10 -8.60 10.09
C ASP A 120 -9.94 -7.94 8.72
N ILE A 121 -9.03 -6.98 8.59
CA ILE A 121 -8.70 -6.32 7.32
C ILE A 121 -7.19 -6.14 7.24
N ILE A 122 -6.59 -6.49 6.10
CA ILE A 122 -5.20 -6.17 5.79
C ILE A 122 -5.16 -5.36 4.50
N LEU A 123 -4.44 -4.25 4.54
CA LEU A 123 -4.20 -3.34 3.43
C LEU A 123 -2.73 -3.41 3.03
N ALA A 124 -2.47 -3.48 1.74
CA ALA A 124 -1.13 -3.32 1.15
C ALA A 124 -1.28 -2.48 -0.12
N ALA A 125 -1.10 -1.17 0.01
CA ALA A 125 -1.32 -0.23 -1.08
C ALA A 125 -0.01 0.43 -1.50
N SER A 126 0.50 0.07 -2.68
CA SER A 126 1.77 0.55 -3.24
C SER A 126 2.94 0.32 -2.26
N VAL A 127 3.13 -0.93 -1.86
CA VAL A 127 4.20 -1.32 -0.94
C VAL A 127 4.87 -2.63 -1.35
N LEU A 128 4.15 -3.55 -2.02
CA LEU A 128 4.70 -4.86 -2.36
C LEU A 128 5.76 -4.78 -3.47
N GLU A 129 5.67 -3.78 -4.34
CA GLU A 129 6.66 -3.45 -5.36
C GLU A 129 7.97 -2.88 -4.79
N HIS A 130 7.96 -2.49 -3.50
CA HIS A 130 9.10 -1.90 -2.78
C HIS A 130 9.75 -2.88 -1.80
N LEU A 131 9.41 -4.16 -1.85
CA LEU A 131 10.09 -5.19 -1.09
C LEU A 131 11.45 -5.51 -1.71
N ASP A 132 12.35 -6.14 -0.95
CA ASP A 132 13.75 -6.33 -1.34
C ASP A 132 13.94 -7.31 -2.52
N ALA A 133 12.98 -8.23 -2.72
CA ALA A 133 13.05 -9.24 -3.77
C ALA A 133 11.64 -9.72 -4.19
N ARG A 134 11.57 -10.27 -5.41
CA ARG A 134 10.38 -10.92 -5.96
C ARG A 134 9.80 -11.97 -4.99
N GLU A 135 10.67 -12.81 -4.43
CA GLU A 135 10.29 -13.88 -3.51
C GLU A 135 9.69 -13.31 -2.21
N SER A 136 10.18 -12.17 -1.74
CA SER A 136 9.63 -11.47 -0.57
C SER A 136 8.23 -10.93 -0.84
N ALA A 137 7.99 -10.35 -2.03
CA ALA A 137 6.67 -9.88 -2.42
C ALA A 137 5.67 -11.04 -2.49
N ILE A 138 6.04 -12.16 -3.12
CA ILE A 138 5.20 -13.36 -3.23
C ILE A 138 4.88 -13.93 -1.85
N ARG A 139 5.90 -14.11 -1.01
CA ARG A 139 5.72 -14.58 0.36
C ARG A 139 4.79 -13.66 1.17
N LYS A 140 4.95 -12.34 1.03
CA LYS A 140 4.10 -11.38 1.74
C LYS A 140 2.66 -11.41 1.26
N MET A 141 2.38 -11.61 -0.02
CA MET A 141 1.02 -11.83 -0.53
C MET A 141 0.37 -13.07 0.12
N GLN A 142 1.13 -14.16 0.27
CA GLN A 142 0.66 -15.37 0.95
C GLN A 142 0.40 -15.10 2.45
N GLU A 143 1.33 -14.45 3.15
CA GLU A 143 1.18 -14.08 4.56
C GLU A 143 -0.05 -13.19 4.79
N ILE A 144 -0.36 -12.27 3.86
CA ILE A 144 -1.58 -11.45 3.90
C ILE A 144 -2.83 -12.36 3.87
N ALA A 145 -2.89 -13.33 2.96
CA ALA A 145 -4.03 -14.24 2.88
C ALA A 145 -4.18 -15.08 4.16
N GLU A 146 -3.07 -15.61 4.70
CA GLU A 146 -3.05 -16.40 5.93
C GLU A 146 -3.39 -15.57 7.18
N GLY A 147 -3.04 -14.28 7.18
CA GLY A 147 -3.27 -13.33 8.28
C GLY A 147 -4.73 -12.92 8.47
N ILE A 148 -5.55 -13.07 7.46
CA ILE A 148 -6.96 -12.66 7.49
C ILE A 148 -7.83 -13.71 8.19
N ARG A 149 -8.68 -13.27 9.13
CA ARG A 149 -9.70 -14.08 9.80
C ARG A 149 -10.84 -14.50 8.86
N PRO A 150 -11.53 -15.61 9.15
CA PRO A 150 -12.80 -15.91 8.45
C PRO A 150 -13.77 -14.72 8.50
N GLY A 151 -14.32 -14.35 7.35
CA GLY A 151 -15.18 -13.17 7.16
C GLY A 151 -14.44 -11.83 7.12
N GLY A 152 -13.11 -11.83 7.19
CA GLY A 152 -12.27 -10.66 6.98
C GLY A 152 -11.92 -10.44 5.50
N ALA A 153 -11.18 -9.37 5.18
CA ALA A 153 -10.82 -9.02 3.81
C ALA A 153 -9.38 -8.52 3.67
N ALA A 154 -8.79 -8.78 2.51
CA ALA A 154 -7.53 -8.18 2.08
C ALA A 154 -7.78 -7.18 0.94
N MET A 155 -7.05 -6.06 0.93
CA MET A 155 -6.97 -5.13 -0.19
C MET A 155 -5.50 -4.96 -0.57
N ILE A 156 -5.19 -5.29 -1.82
CA ILE A 156 -3.84 -5.15 -2.40
C ILE A 156 -3.94 -4.21 -3.59
N LEU A 157 -3.07 -3.22 -3.64
CA LEU A 157 -2.81 -2.37 -4.79
C LEU A 157 -1.32 -2.40 -5.06
N MET A 158 -0.91 -2.74 -6.26
CA MET A 158 0.49 -2.89 -6.65
C MET A 158 0.73 -2.32 -8.05
N ASN A 159 1.81 -1.56 -8.21
CA ASN A 159 2.33 -1.18 -9.51
C ASN A 159 3.03 -2.38 -10.15
N THR A 160 2.72 -2.66 -11.40
CA THR A 160 3.20 -3.83 -12.15
C THR A 160 3.59 -3.44 -13.57
N GLY A 161 4.48 -4.20 -14.20
CA GLY A 161 4.89 -3.96 -15.58
C GLY A 161 5.44 -2.55 -15.80
N VAL A 162 6.13 -2.01 -14.78
CA VAL A 162 6.61 -0.64 -14.77
C VAL A 162 7.67 -0.41 -15.82
N LYS A 163 7.51 0.66 -16.58
CA LYS A 163 8.50 1.20 -17.54
C LYS A 163 8.77 2.64 -17.19
N GLU A 164 9.98 3.08 -17.43
CA GLU A 164 10.42 4.46 -17.19
C GLU A 164 11.23 4.96 -18.39
N TRP A 165 11.03 6.20 -18.78
CA TRP A 165 11.80 6.85 -19.85
C TRP A 165 11.98 8.34 -19.56
N ASP A 166 13.01 8.91 -20.14
CA ASP A 166 13.27 10.35 -20.10
C ASP A 166 12.18 11.09 -20.87
N ALA A 167 11.59 12.11 -20.25
CA ALA A 167 10.43 12.83 -20.81
C ALA A 167 10.78 13.66 -22.05
N ASP A 168 12.02 14.13 -22.16
CA ASP A 168 12.45 15.00 -23.25
C ASP A 168 13.01 14.20 -24.43
N THR A 169 13.76 13.13 -24.16
CA THR A 169 14.45 12.35 -25.18
C THR A 169 13.73 11.07 -25.59
N GLY A 170 12.83 10.55 -24.74
CA GLY A 170 12.18 9.26 -24.90
C GLY A 170 13.11 8.06 -24.67
N GLU A 171 14.33 8.28 -24.19
CA GLU A 171 15.28 7.23 -23.88
C GLU A 171 14.78 6.38 -22.70
N ALA A 172 14.81 5.04 -22.84
CA ALA A 172 14.42 4.13 -21.78
C ALA A 172 15.38 4.24 -20.58
N LEU A 173 14.81 4.32 -19.39
CA LEU A 173 15.52 4.37 -18.12
C LEU A 173 15.31 3.08 -17.32
N ASP A 174 16.22 2.78 -16.39
CA ASP A 174 15.99 1.70 -15.42
C ASP A 174 14.94 2.14 -14.39
N ALA A 175 13.80 1.47 -14.41
CA ALA A 175 12.69 1.79 -13.52
C ALA A 175 13.11 1.65 -12.05
N GLN A 176 12.85 2.69 -11.27
CA GLN A 176 13.23 2.72 -9.86
C GLN A 176 12.20 2.02 -8.98
N PHE A 177 12.00 0.73 -9.26
CA PHE A 177 11.18 -0.19 -8.46
C PHE A 177 12.01 -1.42 -8.13
N GLU A 178 11.93 -1.90 -6.91
CA GLU A 178 12.70 -3.06 -6.46
C GLU A 178 12.14 -4.34 -7.06
N VAL A 179 10.81 -4.49 -7.05
CA VAL A 179 10.08 -5.63 -7.61
C VAL A 179 9.19 -5.14 -8.75
N ASN A 180 9.45 -5.60 -9.95
CA ASN A 180 8.66 -5.26 -11.13
C ASN A 180 8.11 -6.53 -11.78
N LEU A 181 6.95 -6.98 -11.34
CA LEU A 181 6.27 -8.17 -11.85
C LEU A 181 5.31 -7.79 -12.99
N PRO A 182 5.11 -8.68 -13.99
CA PRO A 182 4.04 -8.51 -14.97
C PRO A 182 2.66 -8.55 -14.29
N PRO A 183 1.66 -7.79 -14.76
CA PRO A 183 0.33 -7.76 -14.16
C PRO A 183 -0.39 -9.11 -14.19
N GLU A 184 -0.19 -9.90 -15.25
CA GLU A 184 -0.74 -11.25 -15.36
C GLU A 184 -0.18 -12.20 -14.31
N GLU A 185 1.09 -12.07 -13.95
CA GLU A 185 1.73 -12.87 -12.91
C GLU A 185 1.17 -12.52 -11.54
N VAL A 186 1.06 -11.21 -11.21
CA VAL A 186 0.49 -10.75 -9.94
C VAL A 186 -0.95 -11.23 -9.80
N ARG A 187 -1.78 -11.12 -10.84
CA ARG A 187 -3.16 -11.59 -10.82
C ARG A 187 -3.26 -13.11 -10.67
N ALA A 188 -2.36 -13.88 -11.27
CA ALA A 188 -2.31 -15.33 -11.10
C ALA A 188 -1.98 -15.71 -9.66
N LEU A 189 -0.99 -15.07 -9.04
CA LEU A 189 -0.62 -15.27 -7.63
C LEU A 189 -1.78 -14.91 -6.68
N LEU A 190 -2.44 -13.78 -6.91
CA LEU A 190 -3.60 -13.37 -6.11
C LEU A 190 -4.75 -14.37 -6.25
N SER A 191 -5.02 -14.86 -7.47
CA SER A 191 -6.04 -15.90 -7.69
C SER A 191 -5.71 -17.22 -7.01
N GLU A 192 -4.43 -17.55 -6.87
CA GLU A 192 -3.95 -18.75 -6.18
C GLU A 192 -4.10 -18.60 -4.66
N PHE A 193 -3.54 -17.54 -4.06
CA PHE A 193 -3.51 -17.36 -2.61
C PHE A 193 -4.89 -17.07 -2.01
N PHE A 194 -5.77 -16.42 -2.77
CA PHE A 194 -7.15 -16.09 -2.38
C PHE A 194 -8.19 -17.04 -3.01
N ARG A 195 -7.78 -18.27 -3.35
CA ARG A 195 -8.68 -19.27 -3.94
C ARG A 195 -9.87 -19.56 -3.03
N GLY A 196 -11.09 -19.48 -3.60
CA GLY A 196 -12.33 -19.72 -2.87
C GLY A 196 -12.85 -18.53 -2.05
N TRP A 197 -12.15 -17.39 -2.12
CA TRP A 197 -12.63 -16.14 -1.51
C TRP A 197 -13.60 -15.43 -2.44
N GLU A 198 -14.46 -14.60 -1.87
CA GLU A 198 -15.32 -13.69 -2.64
C GLU A 198 -14.51 -12.50 -3.13
N VAL A 199 -14.32 -12.39 -4.42
CA VAL A 199 -13.62 -11.24 -5.04
C VAL A 199 -14.58 -10.05 -5.08
N LEU A 200 -14.24 -8.99 -4.37
CA LEU A 200 -15.03 -7.76 -4.27
C LEU A 200 -14.56 -6.69 -5.28
N TRP A 201 -13.27 -6.73 -5.64
CA TRP A 201 -12.66 -5.79 -6.56
C TRP A 201 -11.48 -6.46 -7.27
N ASP A 202 -11.45 -6.41 -8.58
CA ASP A 202 -10.34 -6.86 -9.41
C ASP A 202 -10.25 -5.94 -10.63
N LYS A 203 -9.29 -5.02 -10.59
CA LYS A 203 -9.03 -4.08 -11.69
C LYS A 203 -7.55 -4.00 -11.99
N CYS A 204 -7.24 -3.87 -13.26
CA CYS A 204 -5.92 -3.51 -13.77
C CYS A 204 -6.10 -2.24 -14.60
N ILE A 205 -5.44 -1.15 -14.19
CA ILE A 205 -5.62 0.16 -14.83
C ILE A 205 -4.25 0.71 -15.20
N HIS A 206 -4.13 1.12 -16.46
CA HIS A 206 -2.93 1.78 -16.94
C HIS A 206 -2.83 3.21 -16.39
N TYR A 207 -1.65 3.54 -15.85
CA TYR A 207 -1.28 4.89 -15.43
C TYR A 207 0.03 5.31 -16.08
N GLU A 208 0.06 6.58 -16.47
CA GLU A 208 1.26 7.23 -16.96
C GLU A 208 1.35 8.61 -16.31
N TYR A 209 2.51 8.93 -15.70
CA TYR A 209 2.68 10.19 -15.01
C TYR A 209 4.16 10.61 -14.97
N PRO A 210 4.42 11.94 -14.99
CA PRO A 210 5.77 12.46 -14.88
C PRO A 210 6.28 12.38 -13.43
N VAL A 211 7.57 12.08 -13.28
CA VAL A 211 8.29 12.10 -12.01
C VAL A 211 9.63 12.81 -12.15
N PRO A 212 10.08 13.59 -11.16
CA PRO A 212 11.42 14.14 -11.15
C PRO A 212 12.47 13.04 -10.88
N ARG A 213 13.58 13.10 -11.62
CA ARG A 213 14.75 12.22 -11.45
C ARG A 213 16.02 13.07 -11.47
N GLY A 214 16.33 13.70 -10.34
CA GLY A 214 17.40 14.69 -10.25
C GLY A 214 17.06 15.93 -11.09
N GLU A 215 17.92 16.27 -12.05
CA GLU A 215 17.74 17.45 -12.92
C GLU A 215 16.83 17.20 -14.14
N ARG A 216 16.39 15.95 -14.36
CA ARG A 216 15.52 15.58 -15.49
C ARG A 216 14.13 15.17 -15.05
N MET A 217 13.19 15.24 -15.98
CA MET A 217 11.86 14.63 -15.83
C MET A 217 11.86 13.26 -16.49
N ALA A 218 11.35 12.28 -15.80
CA ALA A 218 11.04 10.98 -16.36
C ALA A 218 9.54 10.77 -16.43
N VAL A 219 9.09 9.86 -17.26
CA VAL A 219 7.70 9.37 -17.28
C VAL A 219 7.70 7.93 -16.83
N ILE A 220 6.86 7.63 -15.84
CA ILE A 220 6.56 6.27 -15.41
C ILE A 220 5.26 5.82 -16.05
N SER A 221 5.28 4.64 -16.65
CA SER A 221 4.10 3.90 -17.09
C SER A 221 3.98 2.62 -16.29
N SER A 222 2.81 2.35 -15.74
CA SER A 222 2.55 1.13 -14.97
C SER A 222 1.13 0.62 -15.16
N GLU A 223 0.97 -0.70 -15.06
CA GLU A 223 -0.33 -1.35 -14.92
C GLU A 223 -0.60 -1.54 -13.42
N VAL A 224 -1.55 -0.78 -12.86
CA VAL A 224 -1.87 -0.85 -11.43
C VAL A 224 -2.93 -1.91 -11.20
N VAL A 225 -2.50 -3.04 -10.62
CA VAL A 225 -3.40 -4.09 -10.17
C VAL A 225 -3.99 -3.69 -8.82
N THR A 226 -5.31 -3.63 -8.73
CA THR A 226 -6.06 -3.43 -7.48
C THR A 226 -6.98 -4.62 -7.25
N PHE A 227 -6.76 -5.32 -6.16
CA PHE A 227 -7.49 -6.53 -5.80
C PHE A 227 -8.01 -6.44 -4.37
N THR A 228 -9.28 -6.80 -4.18
CA THR A 228 -9.88 -6.92 -2.85
C THR A 228 -10.69 -8.20 -2.81
N ALA A 229 -10.44 -9.02 -1.80
CA ALA A 229 -11.18 -10.26 -1.60
C ALA A 229 -11.58 -10.45 -0.13
N ARG A 230 -12.77 -11.03 0.09
CA ARG A 230 -13.31 -11.37 1.40
C ARG A 230 -13.19 -12.87 1.62
N ARG A 231 -12.60 -13.27 2.75
CA ARG A 231 -12.53 -14.66 3.15
C ARG A 231 -13.94 -15.16 3.51
N THR A 232 -14.41 -16.18 2.82
CA THR A 232 -15.66 -16.85 3.17
C THR A 232 -15.51 -17.55 4.52
N LYS A 233 -16.63 -17.73 5.22
CA LYS A 233 -16.67 -18.39 6.54
C LYS A 233 -16.32 -19.86 6.42
#